data_a1035e9e80b82bb0f524af365ff3b944
#
_entry.id   a1035e9e80b82bb0f524af365ff3b944
#
_cell.length_a   1.000
_cell.length_b   1.000
_cell.length_c   1.000
_cell.angle_alpha   90.00
_cell.angle_beta   90.00
_cell.angle_gamma   90.00
#
_symmetry.space_group_name_H-M   'P 1'
#
loop_
_entity.id
_entity.type
_entity.pdbx_description
1 polymer ?
#
loop_
_entity_poly.entity_id
_entity_poly.type
_entity_poly.pdbx_seq_one_letter_code
_entity_poly.pdbx_strand_id
1 'polypeptide(L)' 'MFDLHLFVSRTVLSMIGKEPEHKVRQYALGWLERDVLTQEDLAEVEARYAEIEASAETEAIEE' A
#
# COMPACT_ATOMS: atom_id res chain seq x y z
N MET A 1 -5.19 10.98 -21.54
CA MET A 1 -6.43 10.63 -20.85
C MET A 1 -6.12 10.23 -19.42
N PHE A 2 -6.96 10.63 -18.48
CA PHE A 2 -6.73 10.34 -17.08
C PHE A 2 -6.91 8.85 -16.78
N ASP A 3 -5.95 8.27 -16.07
CA ASP A 3 -5.99 6.85 -15.71
C ASP A 3 -6.26 6.75 -14.21
N LEU A 4 -7.51 6.45 -13.87
CA LEU A 4 -7.91 6.39 -12.47
C LEU A 4 -7.18 5.27 -11.73
N HIS A 5 -7.03 4.11 -12.37
CA HIS A 5 -6.32 3.00 -11.74
C HIS A 5 -4.89 3.39 -11.38
N LEU A 6 -4.19 4.01 -12.30
CA LEU A 6 -2.83 4.43 -12.06
C LEU A 6 -2.76 5.49 -10.97
N PHE A 7 -3.70 6.45 -11.01
CA PHE A 7 -3.73 7.49 -10.01
C PHE A 7 -3.95 6.91 -8.62
N VAL A 8 -4.93 6.03 -8.48
CA VAL A 8 -5.26 5.45 -7.18
C VAL A 8 -4.13 4.57 -6.67
N SER A 9 -3.55 3.74 -7.53
CA SER A 9 -2.47 2.86 -7.09
C SER A 9 -1.26 3.66 -6.64
N ARG A 10 -0.94 4.73 -7.34
CA ARG A 10 0.16 5.60 -6.91
C ARG A 10 -0.15 6.29 -5.60
N THR A 11 -1.41 6.71 -5.42
CA THR A 11 -1.81 7.35 -4.17
C THR A 11 -1.66 6.38 -3.01
N VAL A 12 -2.12 5.14 -3.18
CA VAL A 12 -2.00 4.15 -2.12
C VAL A 12 -0.55 3.91 -1.77
N LEU A 13 0.31 3.73 -2.77
CA LEU A 13 1.72 3.49 -2.51
C LEU A 13 2.37 4.67 -1.82
N SER A 14 1.98 5.89 -2.16
CA SER A 14 2.56 7.06 -1.52
C SER A 14 2.06 7.26 -0.09
N MET A 15 0.90 6.69 0.25
CA MET A 15 0.40 6.75 1.63
C MET A 15 1.16 5.80 2.55
N ILE A 16 1.77 4.76 1.99
CA ILE A 16 2.52 3.80 2.79
C ILE A 16 3.70 4.53 3.42
N GLY A 17 3.79 4.45 4.75
CA GLY A 17 4.83 5.12 5.49
C GLY A 17 4.44 6.52 5.95
N LYS A 18 3.36 7.08 5.42
CA LYS A 18 2.87 8.40 5.85
C LYS A 18 1.59 8.29 6.65
N GLU A 19 0.75 7.31 6.33
CA GLU A 19 -0.52 7.10 6.99
C GLU A 19 -0.50 5.77 7.72
N PRO A 20 -1.34 5.62 8.75
CA PRO A 20 -1.44 4.32 9.44
C PRO A 20 -1.84 3.22 8.48
N GLU A 21 -1.34 2.01 8.77
CA GLU A 21 -1.60 0.88 7.88
C GLU A 21 -3.08 0.63 7.68
N HIS A 22 -3.87 0.73 8.75
CA HIS A 22 -5.29 0.45 8.64
C HIS A 22 -6.00 1.44 7.72
N LYS A 23 -5.55 2.70 7.70
CA LYS A 23 -6.15 3.68 6.80
C LYS A 23 -5.82 3.38 5.35
N VAL A 24 -4.57 2.99 5.10
CA VAL A 24 -4.17 2.65 3.74
C VAL A 24 -4.95 1.44 3.24
N ARG A 25 -5.10 0.43 4.09
CA ARG A 25 -5.85 -0.75 3.70
C ARG A 25 -7.32 -0.45 3.45
N GLN A 26 -7.94 0.39 4.29
CA GLN A 26 -9.33 0.75 4.07
C GLN A 26 -9.50 1.53 2.77
N TYR A 27 -8.58 2.42 2.49
CA TYR A 27 -8.62 3.19 1.25
C TYR A 27 -8.52 2.25 0.04
N ALA A 28 -7.58 1.31 0.09
CA ALA A 28 -7.40 0.38 -1.01
C ALA A 28 -8.61 -0.54 -1.17
N LEU A 29 -9.19 -1.01 -0.06
CA LEU A 29 -10.36 -1.87 -0.14
C LEU A 29 -11.54 -1.15 -0.76
N GLY A 30 -11.73 0.13 -0.45
CA GLY A 30 -12.80 0.90 -1.04
C GLY A 30 -12.70 0.96 -2.55
N TRP A 31 -11.49 1.13 -3.06
CA TRP A 31 -11.28 1.15 -4.50
C TRP A 31 -11.35 -0.24 -5.11
N LEU A 32 -10.97 -1.27 -4.34
CA LEU A 32 -11.12 -2.63 -4.82
C LEU A 32 -12.60 -2.97 -5.02
N GLU A 33 -13.45 -2.55 -4.10
CA GLU A 33 -14.89 -2.78 -4.22
C GLU A 33 -15.46 -2.09 -5.45
N ARG A 34 -14.84 -1.01 -5.88
CA ARG A 34 -15.27 -0.27 -7.07
C ARG A 34 -14.62 -0.77 -8.34
N ASP A 35 -13.85 -1.85 -8.25
CA ASP A 35 -13.15 -2.44 -9.39
C ASP A 35 -12.10 -1.53 -10.00
N VAL A 36 -11.64 -0.54 -9.25
CA VAL A 36 -10.54 0.30 -9.69
C VAL A 36 -9.20 -0.36 -9.38
N LEU A 37 -9.09 -0.98 -8.22
CA LEU A 37 -7.92 -1.75 -7.85
C LEU A 37 -8.20 -3.23 -7.98
N THR A 38 -7.16 -4.03 -8.20
CA THR A 38 -7.26 -5.47 -8.29
C THR A 38 -6.58 -6.12 -7.10
N GLN A 39 -6.73 -7.44 -6.98
CA GLN A 39 -6.05 -8.16 -5.91
C GLN A 39 -4.54 -8.11 -6.09
N GLU A 40 -4.06 -8.01 -7.31
CA GLU A 40 -2.64 -7.83 -7.55
C GLU A 40 -2.14 -6.52 -6.97
N ASP A 41 -2.96 -5.48 -7.08
CA ASP A 41 -2.59 -4.19 -6.48
C ASP A 41 -2.50 -4.30 -4.97
N LEU A 42 -3.43 -5.02 -4.35
CA LEU A 42 -3.38 -5.25 -2.92
C LEU A 42 -2.15 -6.06 -2.52
N ALA A 43 -1.81 -7.05 -3.33
CA ALA A 43 -0.61 -7.85 -3.06
C ALA A 43 0.64 -6.97 -3.07
N GLU A 44 0.69 -6.00 -3.96
CA GLU A 44 1.83 -5.09 -3.98
C GLU A 44 1.88 -4.23 -2.73
N VAL A 45 0.73 -3.78 -2.24
CA VAL A 45 0.68 -3.03 -0.99
C VAL A 45 1.21 -3.87 0.15
N GLU A 46 0.78 -5.14 0.20
CA GLU A 46 1.26 -6.05 1.24
C GLU A 46 2.77 -6.26 1.16
N ALA A 47 3.28 -6.39 -0.06
CA ALA A 47 4.71 -6.57 -0.25
C ALA A 47 5.48 -5.35 0.25
N ARG A 48 4.94 -4.16 0.03
CA ARG A 48 5.60 -2.95 0.53
C ARG A 48 5.66 -2.93 2.04
N TYR A 49 4.56 -3.32 2.70
CA TYR A 49 4.56 -3.38 4.16
C TYR A 49 5.52 -4.44 4.67
N ALA A 50 5.62 -5.57 3.99
CA ALA A 50 6.56 -6.61 4.39
C ALA A 50 7.99 -6.10 4.31
N GLU A 51 8.31 -5.33 3.27
CA GLU A 51 9.64 -4.75 3.16
C GLU A 51 9.94 -3.78 4.28
N ILE A 52 8.96 -2.97 4.65
CA ILE A 52 9.14 -2.01 5.72
C ILE A 52 9.37 -2.72 7.05
N GLU A 53 8.60 -3.78 7.31
CA GLU A 53 8.75 -4.53 8.55
C GLU A 53 10.10 -5.22 8.61
N ALA A 54 10.54 -5.79 7.50
CA ALA A 54 11.84 -6.44 7.46
C ALA A 54 12.95 -5.42 7.71
N SER A 55 12.81 -4.25 7.13
CA SER A 55 13.80 -3.19 7.30
C SER A 55 13.85 -2.72 8.75
N ALA A 56 12.67 -2.57 9.37
CA ALA A 56 12.60 -2.12 10.77
C ALA A 56 13.20 -3.17 11.69
N GLU A 57 12.94 -4.44 11.42
CA GLU A 57 13.53 -5.50 12.23
C GLU A 57 15.04 -5.52 12.12
N THR A 58 15.53 -5.32 10.91
CA THR A 58 16.98 -5.30 10.72
C THR A 58 17.61 -4.15 11.48
N GLU A 59 16.98 -2.99 11.46
CA GLU A 59 17.49 -1.84 12.19
C GLU A 59 17.48 -2.10 13.70
N ALA A 60 16.42 -2.74 14.18
CA ALA A 60 16.34 -3.03 15.62
C ALA A 60 17.43 -4.01 16.05
N ILE A 61 17.75 -4.96 15.18
CA ILE A 61 18.78 -5.95 15.50
C ILE A 61 20.15 -5.29 15.62
N GLU A 62 20.39 -4.30 14.78
CA GLU A 62 21.69 -3.62 14.82
C GLU A 62 21.89 -2.80 16.08
N GLU A 63 20.80 -2.44 16.71
CA GLU A 63 20.91 -1.73 17.98
C GLU A 63 21.49 -2.65 19.05
#